data_7a889b7591680bb7c5d1ee560c11523e
#
_entry.id   7a889b7591680bb7c5d1ee560c11523e
#
_cell.length_a   1.000
_cell.length_b   1.000
_cell.length_c   1.000
_cell.angle_alpha   90.00
_cell.angle_beta   90.00
_cell.angle_gamma   90.00
#
_symmetry.space_group_name_H-M   'P 1'
#
loop_
_entity.id
_entity.type
_entity.pdbx_description
1 polymer ?
#
loop_
_entity_poly.entity_id
_entity_poly.type
_entity_poly.pdbx_seq_one_letter_code
_entity_poly.pdbx_strand_id
1 'polypeptide(L)'
;LGYDIDRLAVYGGSAGGGLTIATALVSRDRGGPSIGFLMAPYPMIDDRNVTDSSQAILDIGIWDRSGNIEAWEWYLGGKSADQYSAPTRATDLTGLPPTFIDVGDQDMFMDEDLEFAGRLKDAQVPVELHVYPGAYHASEVFAPTAELSQRIWAARIAALKTALA
;
A
#
# COMPACT_ATOMS: atom_id res chain seq x y z
N LEU A 1 15.75 -21.91 13.17
CA LEU A 1 15.74 -21.20 11.90
C LEU A 1 16.55 -19.92 12.09
N GLY A 2 17.73 -19.81 11.43
CA GLY A 2 18.58 -18.61 11.47
C GLY A 2 18.10 -17.61 10.42
N TYR A 3 17.21 -16.70 10.81
CA TYR A 3 16.88 -15.53 9.99
C TYR A 3 17.49 -14.28 10.63
N ASP A 4 17.82 -13.32 9.80
CA ASP A 4 18.39 -12.05 10.19
C ASP A 4 17.26 -11.10 10.59
N ILE A 5 17.12 -10.84 11.87
CA ILE A 5 16.06 -9.97 12.41
C ILE A 5 16.27 -8.50 12.04
N ASP A 6 17.51 -8.11 11.69
CA ASP A 6 17.83 -6.74 11.31
C ASP A 6 17.47 -6.44 9.84
N ARG A 7 17.11 -7.48 9.07
CA ARG A 7 16.69 -7.39 7.66
C ARG A 7 15.25 -7.86 7.47
N LEU A 8 14.35 -7.34 8.27
CA LEU A 8 12.93 -7.65 8.18
C LEU A 8 12.23 -6.72 7.19
N ALA A 9 11.62 -7.28 6.16
CA ALA A 9 10.70 -6.56 5.28
C ALA A 9 9.28 -7.08 5.46
N VAL A 10 8.29 -6.18 5.33
CA VAL A 10 6.86 -6.55 5.30
C VAL A 10 6.31 -6.26 3.91
N TYR A 11 5.59 -7.23 3.35
CA TYR A 11 5.00 -7.16 2.02
C TYR A 11 3.51 -7.52 2.06
N GLY A 12 2.72 -6.78 1.30
CA GLY A 12 1.32 -7.10 1.04
C GLY A 12 0.74 -6.16 -0.01
N GLY A 13 -0.10 -6.68 -0.91
CA GLY A 13 -0.80 -5.89 -1.91
C GLY A 13 -2.26 -5.61 -1.51
N SER A 14 -2.84 -4.52 -1.99
CA SER A 14 -4.24 -4.14 -1.77
C SER A 14 -4.58 -3.99 -0.27
N ALA A 15 -5.55 -4.71 0.25
CA ALA A 15 -5.82 -4.78 1.69
C ALA A 15 -4.56 -5.19 2.48
N GLY A 16 -3.76 -6.13 1.94
CA GLY A 16 -2.46 -6.50 2.51
C GLY A 16 -1.45 -5.35 2.52
N GLY A 17 -1.51 -4.43 1.56
CA GLY A 17 -0.72 -3.19 1.53
C GLY A 17 -1.08 -2.25 2.67
N GLY A 18 -2.37 -2.07 2.93
CA GLY A 18 -2.86 -1.35 4.11
C GLY A 18 -2.37 -1.99 5.40
N LEU A 19 -2.47 -3.32 5.52
CA LEU A 19 -1.96 -4.05 6.69
C LEU A 19 -0.44 -3.98 6.83
N THR A 20 0.31 -3.90 5.72
CA THR A 20 1.77 -3.70 5.72
C THR A 20 2.14 -2.38 6.40
N ILE A 21 1.50 -1.28 6.01
CA ILE A 21 1.72 0.04 6.60
C ILE A 21 1.21 0.09 8.04
N ALA A 22 0.02 -0.43 8.30
CA ALA A 22 -0.55 -0.52 9.65
C ALA A 22 0.35 -1.30 10.61
N THR A 23 0.97 -2.39 10.15
CA THR A 23 1.92 -3.17 10.95
C THR A 23 3.14 -2.35 11.34
N ALA A 24 3.68 -1.53 10.43
CA ALA A 24 4.80 -0.65 10.74
C ALA A 24 4.41 0.44 11.75
N LEU A 25 3.24 1.05 11.60
CA LEU A 25 2.69 2.01 12.57
C LEU A 25 2.57 1.37 13.97
N VAL A 26 1.96 0.17 14.05
CA VAL A 26 1.84 -0.56 15.32
C VAL A 26 3.21 -0.90 15.92
N SER A 27 4.15 -1.38 15.09
CA SER A 27 5.49 -1.74 15.55
C SER A 27 6.22 -0.55 16.12
N ARG A 28 6.23 0.57 15.42
CA ARG A 28 6.82 1.83 15.87
C ARG A 28 6.21 2.30 17.18
N ASP A 29 4.89 2.43 17.23
CA ASP A 29 4.18 3.06 18.34
C ASP A 29 4.16 2.21 19.61
N ARG A 30 4.32 0.90 19.48
CA ARG A 30 4.34 -0.03 20.62
C ARG A 30 5.72 -0.60 20.93
N GLY A 31 6.78 -0.11 20.30
CA GLY A 31 8.14 -0.61 20.52
C GLY A 31 8.31 -2.07 20.12
N GLY A 32 7.67 -2.47 19.02
CA GLY A 32 7.79 -3.80 18.41
C GLY A 32 9.11 -3.99 17.67
N PRO A 33 9.25 -5.10 16.92
CA PRO A 33 10.46 -5.37 16.16
C PRO A 33 10.71 -4.29 15.08
N SER A 34 11.98 -3.97 14.86
CA SER A 34 12.38 -3.04 13.81
C SER A 34 12.04 -3.65 12.44
N ILE A 35 11.33 -2.88 11.61
CA ILE A 35 11.03 -3.23 10.23
C ILE A 35 11.97 -2.40 9.35
N GLY A 36 12.74 -3.05 8.47
CA GLY A 36 13.70 -2.39 7.61
C GLY A 36 13.12 -1.86 6.30
N PHE A 37 12.01 -2.44 5.83
CA PHE A 37 11.41 -2.08 4.54
C PHE A 37 9.94 -2.45 4.44
N LEU A 38 9.14 -1.61 3.79
CA LEU A 38 7.75 -1.89 3.45
C LEU A 38 7.59 -1.98 1.93
N MET A 39 6.90 -3.01 1.48
CA MET A 39 6.45 -3.11 0.10
C MET A 39 4.94 -3.22 0.08
N ALA A 40 4.27 -2.16 -0.35
CA ALA A 40 2.83 -2.00 -0.33
C ALA A 40 2.30 -1.66 -1.74
N PRO A 41 2.18 -2.65 -2.65
CA PRO A 41 1.52 -2.46 -3.93
C PRO A 41 0.05 -2.05 -3.77
N TYR A 42 -0.36 -0.99 -4.48
CA TYR A 42 -1.73 -0.46 -4.52
C TYR A 42 -2.47 -0.59 -3.17
N PRO A 43 -1.92 -0.04 -2.08
CA PRO A 43 -2.44 -0.31 -0.75
C PRO A 43 -3.82 0.31 -0.53
N MET A 44 -4.76 -0.46 0.02
CA MET A 44 -6.05 0.01 0.51
C MET A 44 -5.84 0.65 1.88
N ILE A 45 -5.84 1.99 1.96
CA ILE A 45 -5.39 2.74 3.14
C ILE A 45 -6.36 3.82 3.62
N ASP A 46 -7.40 4.13 2.85
CA ASP A 46 -8.39 5.17 3.19
C ASP A 46 -9.82 4.62 3.23
N ASP A 47 -10.41 4.56 4.42
CA ASP A 47 -11.78 4.09 4.64
C ASP A 47 -12.86 5.05 4.12
N ARG A 48 -12.51 6.31 3.80
CA ARG A 48 -13.46 7.36 3.45
C ARG A 48 -14.00 7.29 2.03
N ASN A 49 -13.23 6.74 1.09
CA ASN A 49 -13.60 6.66 -0.34
C ASN A 49 -13.98 8.02 -0.95
N VAL A 50 -13.20 9.07 -0.68
CA VAL A 50 -13.52 10.46 -1.06
C VAL A 50 -12.68 11.01 -2.21
N THR A 51 -11.65 10.30 -2.64
CA THR A 51 -10.76 10.72 -3.73
C THR A 51 -11.44 10.64 -5.09
N ASP A 52 -10.96 11.41 -6.07
CA ASP A 52 -11.51 11.40 -7.43
C ASP A 52 -11.39 10.00 -8.06
N SER A 53 -10.23 9.33 -7.93
CA SER A 53 -10.02 7.96 -8.41
C SER A 53 -10.98 6.98 -7.75
N SER A 54 -11.21 7.07 -6.44
CA SER A 54 -12.14 6.19 -5.73
C SER A 54 -13.60 6.41 -6.14
N GLN A 55 -13.94 7.59 -6.68
CA GLN A 55 -15.27 7.91 -7.16
C GLN A 55 -15.47 7.58 -8.64
N ALA A 56 -14.39 7.50 -9.42
CA ALA A 56 -14.43 7.25 -10.84
C ALA A 56 -14.61 5.77 -11.22
N ILE A 57 -14.09 4.84 -10.38
CA ILE A 57 -14.11 3.40 -10.67
C ILE A 57 -15.39 2.78 -10.11
N LEU A 58 -16.40 2.64 -10.97
CA LEU A 58 -17.74 2.15 -10.65
C LEU A 58 -18.06 0.96 -11.56
N ASP A 59 -18.50 -0.16 -10.96
CA ASP A 59 -18.98 -1.36 -11.67
C ASP A 59 -18.06 -1.90 -12.77
N ILE A 60 -16.75 -1.65 -12.63
CA ILE A 60 -15.74 -2.07 -13.62
C ILE A 60 -14.51 -2.64 -12.94
N GLY A 61 -13.93 -3.64 -13.59
CA GLY A 61 -12.64 -4.21 -13.20
C GLY A 61 -12.74 -5.24 -12.09
N ILE A 62 -11.61 -5.42 -11.44
CA ILE A 62 -11.40 -6.43 -10.39
C ILE A 62 -11.85 -5.90 -9.03
N TRP A 63 -11.70 -4.59 -8.82
CA TRP A 63 -12.05 -3.92 -7.57
C TRP A 63 -12.65 -2.55 -7.89
N ASP A 64 -13.77 -2.24 -7.28
CA ASP A 64 -14.51 -1.00 -7.51
C ASP A 64 -14.95 -0.34 -6.20
N ARG A 65 -15.57 0.83 -6.33
CA ARG A 65 -16.03 1.62 -5.19
C ARG A 65 -17.03 0.86 -4.31
N SER A 66 -17.99 0.15 -4.89
CA SER A 66 -19.04 -0.52 -4.12
C SER A 66 -18.47 -1.65 -3.29
N GLY A 67 -17.62 -2.48 -3.90
CA GLY A 67 -16.88 -3.53 -3.20
C GLY A 67 -15.96 -2.98 -2.11
N ASN A 68 -15.33 -1.84 -2.36
CA ASN A 68 -14.44 -1.21 -1.38
C ASN A 68 -15.19 -0.67 -0.15
N ILE A 69 -16.35 -0.05 -0.35
CA ILE A 69 -17.22 0.42 0.76
C ILE A 69 -17.64 -0.78 1.62
N GLU A 70 -18.15 -1.83 1.01
CA GLU A 70 -18.58 -3.04 1.71
C GLU A 70 -17.42 -3.72 2.47
N ALA A 71 -16.24 -3.80 1.85
CA ALA A 71 -15.06 -4.36 2.49
C ALA A 71 -14.62 -3.57 3.73
N TRP A 72 -14.65 -2.23 3.67
CA TRP A 72 -14.39 -1.40 4.84
C TRP A 72 -15.42 -1.59 5.95
N GLU A 73 -16.71 -1.70 5.60
CA GLU A 73 -17.77 -1.99 6.58
C GLU A 73 -17.53 -3.31 7.31
N TRP A 74 -17.18 -4.36 6.57
CA TRP A 74 -16.84 -5.67 7.15
C TRP A 74 -15.60 -5.62 8.01
N TYR A 75 -14.53 -4.99 7.52
CA TYR A 75 -13.26 -4.92 8.23
C TYR A 75 -13.39 -4.12 9.54
N LEU A 76 -14.07 -3.01 9.52
CA LEU A 76 -14.26 -2.16 10.70
C LEU A 76 -15.30 -2.72 11.68
N GLY A 77 -16.27 -3.52 11.21
CA GLY A 77 -17.31 -4.12 12.06
C GLY A 77 -18.12 -3.09 12.83
N GLY A 78 -18.42 -1.95 12.21
CA GLY A 78 -19.18 -0.84 12.82
C GLY A 78 -18.35 0.06 13.75
N LYS A 79 -17.03 -0.15 13.85
CA LYS A 79 -16.12 0.73 14.60
C LYS A 79 -15.64 1.88 13.71
N SER A 80 -15.27 2.99 14.34
CA SER A 80 -14.56 4.06 13.65
C SER A 80 -13.14 3.61 13.27
N ALA A 81 -12.69 3.98 12.06
CA ALA A 81 -11.32 3.75 11.64
C ALA A 81 -10.33 4.60 12.46
N ASP A 82 -9.19 4.01 12.76
CA ASP A 82 -8.02 4.65 13.34
C ASP A 82 -6.79 4.47 12.43
N GLN A 83 -5.65 4.97 12.84
CA GLN A 83 -4.41 4.87 12.07
C GLN A 83 -3.90 3.42 11.87
N TYR A 84 -4.36 2.47 12.66
CA TYR A 84 -3.95 1.07 12.58
C TYR A 84 -4.91 0.23 11.71
N SER A 85 -6.08 0.75 11.43
CA SER A 85 -7.02 0.15 10.49
C SER A 85 -7.01 0.85 9.13
N ALA A 86 -6.86 2.18 9.11
CA ALA A 86 -6.78 3.01 7.91
C ALA A 86 -5.56 3.95 8.00
N PRO A 87 -4.41 3.60 7.43
CA PRO A 87 -3.15 4.34 7.57
C PRO A 87 -3.21 5.82 7.20
N THR A 88 -4.10 6.24 6.32
CA THR A 88 -4.30 7.66 6.01
C THR A 88 -4.77 8.49 7.20
N ARG A 89 -5.33 7.85 8.23
CA ARG A 89 -5.73 8.49 9.50
C ARG A 89 -4.53 8.85 10.40
N ALA A 90 -3.34 8.29 10.15
CA ALA A 90 -2.16 8.64 10.92
C ALA A 90 -1.80 10.11 10.70
N THR A 91 -1.57 10.84 11.79
CA THR A 91 -1.14 12.25 11.75
C THR A 91 0.37 12.40 11.77
N ASP A 92 1.08 11.38 12.24
CA ASP A 92 2.54 11.31 12.29
C ASP A 92 3.03 10.06 11.57
N LEU A 93 3.82 10.26 10.52
CA LEU A 93 4.45 9.19 9.74
C LEU A 93 5.97 9.13 9.97
N THR A 94 6.52 9.98 10.86
CA THR A 94 7.95 9.98 11.14
C THR A 94 8.42 8.63 11.70
N GLY A 95 9.64 8.24 11.34
CA GLY A 95 10.23 6.99 11.83
C GLY A 95 9.67 5.71 11.21
N LEU A 96 8.77 5.80 10.23
CA LEU A 96 8.41 4.64 9.42
C LEU A 96 9.60 4.21 8.55
N PRO A 97 9.73 2.92 8.21
CA PRO A 97 10.81 2.43 7.37
C PRO A 97 10.69 2.90 5.92
N PRO A 98 11.79 2.82 5.13
CA PRO A 98 11.72 3.01 3.68
C PRO A 98 10.58 2.20 3.07
N THR A 99 9.80 2.84 2.22
CA THR A 99 8.53 2.30 1.72
C THR A 99 8.49 2.33 0.19
N PHE A 100 8.14 1.20 -0.41
CA PHE A 100 7.80 1.09 -1.82
C PHE A 100 6.28 1.05 -1.97
N ILE A 101 5.76 1.90 -2.84
CA ILE A 101 4.35 1.92 -3.26
C ILE A 101 4.31 1.90 -4.77
N ASP A 102 3.45 1.08 -5.35
CA ASP A 102 3.12 1.19 -6.76
C ASP A 102 1.60 1.07 -6.97
N VAL A 103 1.10 1.73 -8.01
CA VAL A 103 -0.32 1.75 -8.32
C VAL A 103 -0.54 1.98 -9.82
N GLY A 104 -1.64 1.49 -10.34
CA GLY A 104 -2.09 1.78 -11.69
C GLY A 104 -2.82 3.11 -11.79
N ASP A 105 -2.75 3.79 -12.94
CA ASP A 105 -3.54 5.02 -13.16
C ASP A 105 -5.05 4.74 -13.43
N GLN A 106 -5.41 3.45 -13.58
CA GLN A 106 -6.78 2.97 -13.70
C GLN A 106 -7.23 2.23 -12.41
N ASP A 107 -6.55 2.48 -11.28
CA ASP A 107 -6.88 1.91 -9.98
C ASP A 107 -7.62 2.94 -9.11
N MET A 108 -8.63 2.50 -8.38
CA MET A 108 -9.36 3.39 -7.48
C MET A 108 -8.51 3.90 -6.30
N PHE A 109 -7.41 3.23 -5.96
CA PHE A 109 -6.51 3.63 -4.89
C PHE A 109 -5.45 4.64 -5.33
N MET A 110 -5.40 5.02 -6.62
CA MET A 110 -4.35 5.89 -7.15
C MET A 110 -4.15 7.16 -6.32
N ASP A 111 -5.21 7.93 -6.10
CA ASP A 111 -5.07 9.24 -5.45
C ASP A 111 -4.69 9.13 -3.98
N GLU A 112 -5.27 8.17 -3.23
CA GLU A 112 -4.92 7.97 -1.83
C GLU A 112 -3.47 7.51 -1.67
N ASP A 113 -2.96 6.71 -2.59
CA ASP A 113 -1.58 6.22 -2.61
C ASP A 113 -0.59 7.34 -2.92
N LEU A 114 -0.92 8.19 -3.90
CA LEU A 114 -0.11 9.37 -4.24
C LEU A 114 -0.05 10.37 -3.06
N GLU A 115 -1.19 10.67 -2.45
CA GLU A 115 -1.26 11.56 -1.30
C GLU A 115 -0.45 10.99 -0.13
N PHE A 116 -0.61 9.70 0.16
CA PHE A 116 0.10 9.06 1.26
C PHE A 116 1.61 9.02 1.03
N ALA A 117 2.06 8.72 -0.19
CA ALA A 117 3.48 8.78 -0.57
C ALA A 117 4.06 10.19 -0.40
N GLY A 118 3.29 11.23 -0.76
CA GLY A 118 3.64 12.63 -0.49
C GLY A 118 3.85 12.90 1.00
N ARG A 119 2.93 12.44 1.84
CA ARG A 119 3.01 12.60 3.31
C ARG A 119 4.18 11.83 3.92
N LEU A 120 4.52 10.65 3.42
CA LEU A 120 5.73 9.93 3.82
C LEU A 120 6.98 10.76 3.53
N LYS A 121 7.08 11.33 2.33
CA LYS A 121 8.19 12.20 1.94
C LYS A 121 8.30 13.44 2.84
N ASP A 122 7.18 14.09 3.16
CA ASP A 122 7.14 15.25 4.05
C ASP A 122 7.59 14.89 5.48
N ALA A 123 7.31 13.66 5.91
CA ALA A 123 7.78 13.09 7.18
C ALA A 123 9.24 12.57 7.12
N GLN A 124 9.98 12.86 6.04
CA GLN A 124 11.37 12.42 5.81
C GLN A 124 11.54 10.89 5.75
N VAL A 125 10.49 10.16 5.43
CA VAL A 125 10.55 8.72 5.17
C VAL A 125 10.94 8.51 3.71
N PRO A 126 11.99 7.71 3.42
CA PRO A 126 12.33 7.36 2.05
C PRO A 126 11.16 6.62 1.38
N VAL A 127 10.71 7.10 0.24
CA VAL A 127 9.63 6.48 -0.51
C VAL A 127 10.02 6.30 -1.98
N GLU A 128 9.78 5.10 -2.50
CA GLU A 128 9.84 4.77 -3.92
C GLU A 128 8.40 4.58 -4.41
N LEU A 129 7.94 5.47 -5.31
CA LEU A 129 6.57 5.46 -5.83
C LEU A 129 6.60 5.24 -7.34
N HIS A 130 5.83 4.26 -7.82
CA HIS A 130 5.60 4.01 -9.23
C HIS A 130 4.11 4.15 -9.58
N VAL A 131 3.81 4.92 -10.63
CA VAL A 131 2.48 4.96 -11.23
C VAL A 131 2.56 4.34 -12.61
N TYR A 132 1.75 3.31 -12.87
CA TYR A 132 1.79 2.55 -14.12
C TYR A 132 0.62 2.92 -15.03
N PRO A 133 0.87 3.65 -16.14
CA PRO A 133 -0.17 3.98 -17.10
C PRO A 133 -0.83 2.74 -17.70
N GLY A 134 -2.17 2.70 -17.67
CA GLY A 134 -2.98 1.61 -18.19
C GLY A 134 -3.13 0.41 -17.25
N ALA A 135 -2.48 0.39 -16.09
CA ALA A 135 -2.67 -0.65 -15.11
C ALA A 135 -3.95 -0.39 -14.30
N TYR A 136 -4.75 -1.42 -14.13
CA TYR A 136 -5.90 -1.47 -13.22
C TYR A 136 -5.53 -2.28 -11.97
N HIS A 137 -6.40 -2.31 -10.97
CA HIS A 137 -6.15 -2.99 -9.69
C HIS A 137 -5.69 -4.44 -9.87
N ALA A 138 -4.51 -4.75 -9.37
CA ALA A 138 -3.88 -6.08 -9.45
C ALA A 138 -3.71 -6.63 -10.89
N SER A 139 -3.58 -5.75 -11.89
CA SER A 139 -3.47 -6.14 -13.30
C SER A 139 -2.35 -7.15 -13.57
N GLU A 140 -1.24 -7.07 -12.84
CA GLU A 140 -0.09 -7.97 -12.98
C GLU A 140 -0.37 -9.40 -12.49
N VAL A 141 -1.39 -9.56 -11.64
CA VAL A 141 -1.84 -10.88 -11.18
C VAL A 141 -2.76 -11.52 -12.23
N PHE A 142 -3.65 -10.74 -12.84
CA PHE A 142 -4.64 -11.23 -13.80
C PHE A 142 -4.09 -11.33 -15.24
N ALA A 143 -3.08 -10.55 -15.57
CA ALA A 143 -2.41 -10.57 -16.88
C ALA A 143 -0.88 -10.76 -16.74
N PRO A 144 -0.40 -11.86 -16.13
CA PRO A 144 1.00 -12.01 -15.72
C PRO A 144 1.99 -12.03 -16.88
N THR A 145 1.54 -12.35 -18.08
CA THR A 145 2.40 -12.40 -19.30
C THR A 145 2.48 -11.06 -20.03
N ALA A 146 1.66 -10.06 -19.66
CA ALA A 146 1.73 -8.75 -20.27
C ALA A 146 3.07 -8.06 -19.94
N GLU A 147 3.62 -7.32 -20.90
CA GLU A 147 4.88 -6.60 -20.71
C GLU A 147 4.84 -5.65 -19.52
N LEU A 148 3.70 -4.95 -19.32
CA LEU A 148 3.49 -4.07 -18.19
C LEU A 148 3.59 -4.83 -16.86
N SER A 149 2.94 -5.99 -16.75
CA SER A 149 2.98 -6.84 -15.56
C SER A 149 4.39 -7.32 -15.24
N GLN A 150 5.15 -7.68 -16.26
CA GLN A 150 6.55 -8.09 -16.09
C GLN A 150 7.43 -6.94 -15.60
N ARG A 151 7.20 -5.70 -16.07
CA ARG A 151 7.89 -4.50 -15.58
C ARG A 151 7.54 -4.21 -14.12
N ILE A 152 6.26 -4.34 -13.74
CA ILE A 152 5.79 -4.18 -12.36
C ILE A 152 6.53 -5.16 -11.44
N TRP A 153 6.53 -6.45 -11.77
CA TRP A 153 7.24 -7.46 -10.99
C TRP A 153 8.75 -7.23 -10.92
N ALA A 154 9.35 -6.80 -12.02
CA ALA A 154 10.80 -6.52 -12.06
C ALA A 154 11.17 -5.37 -11.09
N ALA A 155 10.37 -4.30 -11.05
CA ALA A 155 10.59 -3.18 -10.13
C ALA A 155 10.47 -3.61 -8.67
N ARG A 156 9.41 -4.34 -8.31
CA ARG A 156 9.22 -4.87 -6.94
C ARG A 156 10.36 -5.79 -6.51
N ILE A 157 10.79 -6.70 -7.38
CA ILE A 157 11.91 -7.60 -7.08
C ILE A 157 13.23 -6.83 -6.92
N ALA A 158 13.46 -5.81 -7.74
CA ALA A 158 14.66 -4.97 -7.63
C ALA A 158 14.69 -4.20 -6.30
N ALA A 159 13.56 -3.58 -5.91
CA ALA A 159 13.43 -2.87 -4.65
C ALA A 159 13.66 -3.79 -3.45
N LEU A 160 13.04 -5.00 -3.42
CA LEU A 160 13.26 -5.98 -2.36
C LEU A 160 14.71 -6.44 -2.27
N LYS A 161 15.36 -6.70 -3.40
CA LYS A 161 16.77 -7.09 -3.41
C LYS A 161 17.66 -6.00 -2.84
N THR A 162 17.38 -4.74 -3.18
CA THR A 162 18.13 -3.59 -2.66
C THR A 162 17.93 -3.42 -1.16
N ALA A 163 16.71 -3.55 -0.69
CA ALA A 163 16.37 -3.38 0.71
C ALA A 163 16.92 -4.48 1.64
N LEU A 164 17.13 -5.69 1.09
CA LEU A 164 17.58 -6.87 1.85
C LEU A 164 19.05 -7.25 1.59
N ALA A 165 19.80 -6.42 0.86
CA ALA A 165 21.21 -6.66 0.54
C ALA A 165 22.19 -6.55 1.72
#